data_c11e2af5781aceb25d46deffcfd65931
#
_entry.id   c11e2af5781aceb25d46deffcfd65931
#
_cell.length_a   1.000
_cell.length_b   1.000
_cell.length_c   1.000
_cell.angle_alpha   90.00
_cell.angle_beta   90.00
_cell.angle_gamma   90.00
#
_symmetry.space_group_name_H-M   'P 1'
#
loop_
_entity.id
_entity.type
_entity.pdbx_description
1 polymer ?
#
loop_
_entity_poly.entity_id
_entity_poly.type
_entity_poly.pdbx_seq_one_letter_code
_entity_poly.pdbx_strand_id
1 'polypeptide(L)'
;SIDFGGESGSVDQAALFSDAQVVARHTGERFDFESRATVGYTWDMSGGDDNPDNETRIYDLYMDLNDQSLGVSTRLGRQTLRNQGVLGRFDGGIVSWQVAPSYRLNVLAGLPVYNPNETVETSRTFYGFSVDALNLLDLIDVNVFMNIQEVDDVNDREAAGAEIRYFGGNRALIASVDYDFGYSELNSVAALGDRTFANSLTVKGRFDWRNAPYLTPENALTG
;
A
#
# COMPACT_ATOMS: atom_id res chain seq x y z
N SER A 1 -1.01 25.11 2.35
CA SER A 1 -2.22 25.71 2.96
C SER A 1 -1.89 26.26 4.34
N ILE A 2 -2.55 27.32 4.72
CA ILE A 2 -2.46 27.92 6.06
C ILE A 2 -3.83 27.73 6.70
N ASP A 3 -3.87 27.13 7.88
CA ASP A 3 -5.11 26.93 8.63
C ASP A 3 -5.09 27.83 9.89
N PHE A 4 -6.22 28.51 10.16
CA PHE A 4 -6.40 29.41 11.29
C PHE A 4 -7.65 28.99 12.06
N GLY A 5 -7.51 28.65 13.32
CA GLY A 5 -8.62 28.35 14.23
C GLY A 5 -8.57 29.21 15.46
N GLY A 6 -9.73 29.62 15.98
CA GLY A 6 -9.84 30.36 17.22
C GLY A 6 -11.09 31.21 17.31
N GLU A 7 -11.61 31.42 18.53
CA GLU A 7 -12.67 32.36 18.85
C GLU A 7 -12.09 33.73 19.24
N SER A 8 -12.75 34.80 18.84
CA SER A 8 -12.44 36.20 19.20
C SER A 8 -11.16 36.84 18.63
N GLY A 9 -10.73 36.47 17.41
CA GLY A 9 -9.67 37.21 16.69
C GLY A 9 -8.24 36.94 17.20
N SER A 10 -8.03 35.98 18.09
CA SER A 10 -6.73 35.40 18.40
C SER A 10 -6.49 34.20 17.49
N VAL A 11 -5.28 34.07 17.02
CA VAL A 11 -4.82 32.86 16.30
C VAL A 11 -4.36 31.87 17.35
N ASP A 12 -5.21 30.88 17.70
CA ASP A 12 -4.88 29.87 18.70
C ASP A 12 -4.01 28.77 18.10
N GLN A 13 -4.17 28.50 16.80
CA GLN A 13 -3.35 27.52 16.06
C GLN A 13 -3.06 28.03 14.66
N ALA A 14 -1.81 27.94 14.22
CA ALA A 14 -1.38 28.24 12.87
C ALA A 14 -0.30 27.23 12.45
N ALA A 15 -0.48 26.56 11.34
CA ALA A 15 0.50 25.60 10.81
C ALA A 15 0.74 25.79 9.30
N LEU A 16 1.99 25.68 8.90
CA LEU A 16 2.39 25.64 7.49
C LEU A 16 2.73 24.22 7.08
N PHE A 17 2.05 23.69 6.07
CA PHE A 17 2.29 22.38 5.51
C PHE A 17 3.02 22.50 4.18
N SER A 18 4.09 21.74 4.01
CA SER A 18 4.87 21.68 2.79
C SER A 18 5.16 20.23 2.43
N ASP A 19 4.88 19.83 1.18
CA ASP A 19 5.20 18.52 0.65
C ASP A 19 6.15 18.66 -0.53
N ALA A 20 7.15 17.78 -0.58
CA ALA A 20 8.09 17.67 -1.67
C ALA A 20 8.17 16.23 -2.17
N GLN A 21 8.15 16.06 -3.50
CA GLN A 21 8.38 14.77 -4.15
C GLN A 21 9.51 14.89 -5.14
N VAL A 22 10.46 13.97 -5.03
CA VAL A 22 11.57 13.82 -5.98
C VAL A 22 11.51 12.43 -6.57
N VAL A 23 11.60 12.35 -7.89
CA VAL A 23 11.68 11.07 -8.62
C VAL A 23 12.85 11.14 -9.57
N ALA A 24 13.79 10.21 -9.43
CA ALA A 24 14.88 10.00 -10.37
C ALA A 24 14.66 8.68 -11.11
N ARG A 25 14.80 8.72 -12.45
CA ARG A 25 14.62 7.55 -13.32
C ARG A 25 15.78 7.43 -14.28
N HIS A 26 16.18 6.20 -14.49
CA HIS A 26 17.10 5.82 -15.55
C HIS A 26 16.58 4.56 -16.24
N THR A 27 16.49 4.60 -17.56
CA THR A 27 16.11 3.45 -18.38
C THR A 27 17.27 3.08 -19.28
N GLY A 28 17.78 1.87 -19.12
CA GLY A 28 18.87 1.30 -19.89
C GLY A 28 18.42 0.10 -20.73
N GLU A 29 19.34 -0.47 -21.48
CA GLU A 29 19.04 -1.65 -22.30
C GLU A 29 18.77 -2.91 -21.46
N ARG A 30 19.36 -3.00 -20.28
CA ARG A 30 19.23 -4.14 -19.39
C ARG A 30 18.61 -3.78 -18.05
N PHE A 31 19.00 -2.64 -17.50
CA PHE A 31 18.58 -2.22 -16.16
C PHE A 31 17.77 -0.93 -16.23
N ASP A 32 16.59 -0.97 -15.61
CA ASP A 32 15.84 0.24 -15.28
C ASP A 32 15.99 0.51 -13.79
N PHE A 33 16.11 1.77 -13.46
CA PHE A 33 16.21 2.25 -12.08
C PHE A 33 15.21 3.38 -11.85
N GLU A 34 14.49 3.31 -10.73
CA GLU A 34 13.71 4.44 -10.22
C GLU A 34 14.04 4.62 -8.74
N SER A 35 14.23 5.86 -8.31
CA SER A 35 14.15 6.20 -6.89
C SER A 35 13.09 7.26 -6.67
N ARG A 36 12.39 7.17 -5.53
CA ARG A 36 11.37 8.12 -5.13
C ARG A 36 11.54 8.51 -3.68
N ALA A 37 11.44 9.80 -3.41
CA ALA A 37 11.32 10.37 -2.09
C ALA A 37 10.12 11.29 -2.05
N THR A 38 9.21 11.08 -1.09
CA THR A 38 8.06 11.94 -0.81
C THR A 38 8.10 12.29 0.66
N VAL A 39 8.33 13.58 0.96
CA VAL A 39 8.54 14.09 2.31
C VAL A 39 7.59 15.25 2.54
N GLY A 40 6.88 15.22 3.67
CA GLY A 40 6.09 16.32 4.19
C GLY A 40 6.78 16.98 5.37
N TYR A 41 6.60 18.28 5.52
CA TYR A 41 7.05 19.03 6.66
C TYR A 41 5.92 19.92 7.16
N THR A 42 5.65 19.85 8.45
CA THR A 42 4.70 20.74 9.15
C THR A 42 5.49 21.66 10.04
N TRP A 43 5.29 22.95 9.84
CA TRP A 43 5.81 23.99 10.71
C TRP A 43 4.68 24.58 11.53
N ASP A 44 4.72 24.38 12.83
CA ASP A 44 3.80 25.05 13.75
C ASP A 44 4.26 26.50 13.95
N MET A 45 3.36 27.45 13.71
CA MET A 45 3.57 28.89 13.90
C MET A 45 2.76 29.43 15.09
N SER A 46 2.04 28.58 15.84
CA SER A 46 1.34 28.97 17.04
C SER A 46 2.36 29.21 18.16
N GLY A 47 2.64 30.42 18.49
CA GLY A 47 3.68 30.82 19.48
C GLY A 47 3.38 30.47 20.95
N GLY A 48 2.72 29.37 21.24
CA GLY A 48 2.46 28.86 22.59
C GLY A 48 3.60 27.97 23.13
N ASP A 49 3.85 28.07 24.45
CA ASP A 49 4.86 27.26 25.16
C ASP A 49 4.52 25.74 25.19
N ASP A 50 3.33 25.35 24.76
CA ASP A 50 2.88 23.96 24.70
C ASP A 50 3.27 23.27 23.39
N ASN A 51 4.58 23.12 23.20
CA ASN A 51 5.25 22.26 22.23
C ASN A 51 4.80 22.38 20.76
N PRO A 52 5.33 23.35 20.01
CA PRO A 52 5.17 23.38 18.57
C PRO A 52 6.01 22.24 17.96
N ASP A 53 5.40 21.11 17.73
CA ASP A 53 6.07 19.98 17.12
C ASP A 53 6.18 20.21 15.61
N ASN A 54 7.32 20.81 15.21
CA ASN A 54 7.74 20.75 13.83
C ASN A 54 7.89 19.27 13.44
N GLU A 55 7.11 18.81 12.50
CA GLU A 55 7.00 17.40 12.18
C GLU A 55 7.47 17.12 10.75
N THR A 56 8.41 16.20 10.61
CA THR A 56 8.82 15.67 9.31
C THR A 56 8.14 14.33 9.08
N ARG A 57 7.49 14.18 7.92
CA ARG A 57 6.81 12.95 7.51
C ARG A 57 7.47 12.39 6.27
N ILE A 58 7.92 11.15 6.34
CA ILE A 58 8.44 10.41 5.18
C ILE A 58 7.36 9.46 4.70
N TYR A 59 6.70 9.81 3.59
CA TYR A 59 5.64 9.00 2.99
C TYR A 59 6.20 7.85 2.16
N ASP A 60 7.16 8.15 1.29
CA ASP A 60 7.87 7.17 0.48
C ASP A 60 9.35 7.52 0.43
N LEU A 61 10.19 6.51 0.52
CA LEU A 61 11.63 6.61 0.30
C LEU A 61 12.14 5.25 -0.17
N TYR A 62 12.13 5.01 -1.47
CA TYR A 62 12.49 3.72 -2.02
C TYR A 62 13.32 3.81 -3.29
N MET A 63 13.94 2.68 -3.64
CA MET A 63 14.62 2.43 -4.90
C MET A 63 14.06 1.18 -5.55
N ASP A 64 13.77 1.28 -6.85
CA ASP A 64 13.43 0.18 -7.75
C ASP A 64 14.59 -0.12 -8.66
N LEU A 65 14.92 -1.40 -8.82
CA LEU A 65 15.81 -1.93 -9.82
C LEU A 65 15.11 -3.04 -10.60
N ASN A 66 15.09 -2.95 -11.92
CA ASN A 66 14.53 -3.97 -12.79
C ASN A 66 15.60 -4.48 -13.76
N ASP A 67 15.93 -5.76 -13.69
CA ASP A 67 16.76 -6.46 -14.68
C ASP A 67 15.85 -7.11 -15.75
N GLN A 68 15.74 -6.46 -16.89
CA GLN A 68 14.90 -6.90 -18.00
C GLN A 68 15.36 -8.26 -18.55
N SER A 69 16.65 -8.59 -18.47
CA SER A 69 17.21 -9.84 -19.00
C SER A 69 16.86 -11.05 -18.15
N LEU A 70 16.73 -10.86 -16.85
CA LEU A 70 16.34 -11.90 -15.89
C LEU A 70 14.84 -11.89 -15.59
N GLY A 71 14.14 -10.85 -15.98
CA GLY A 71 12.74 -10.64 -15.61
C GLY A 71 12.56 -10.46 -14.09
N VAL A 72 13.57 -9.91 -13.41
CA VAL A 72 13.55 -9.69 -11.95
C VAL A 72 13.51 -8.21 -11.64
N SER A 73 12.59 -7.82 -10.79
CA SER A 73 12.55 -6.48 -10.21
C SER A 73 12.63 -6.54 -8.68
N THR A 74 13.29 -5.53 -8.11
CA THR A 74 13.48 -5.41 -6.66
C THR A 74 13.17 -3.98 -6.24
N ARG A 75 12.32 -3.81 -5.24
CA ARG A 75 12.08 -2.53 -4.57
C ARG A 75 12.51 -2.62 -3.13
N LEU A 76 13.27 -1.63 -2.65
CA LEU A 76 13.77 -1.54 -1.28
C LEU A 76 13.51 -0.15 -0.72
N GLY A 77 13.06 -0.10 0.53
CA GLY A 77 12.85 1.13 1.29
C GLY A 77 11.44 1.31 1.81
N ARG A 78 11.11 2.55 2.24
CA ARG A 78 9.78 2.92 2.70
C ARG A 78 8.83 3.07 1.52
N GLN A 79 7.77 2.29 1.52
CA GLN A 79 6.81 2.20 0.44
C GLN A 79 5.40 1.89 0.95
N THR A 80 4.39 2.24 0.16
CA THR A 80 3.00 1.89 0.42
C THR A 80 2.54 0.86 -0.61
N LEU A 81 2.00 -0.26 -0.15
CA LEU A 81 1.40 -1.29 -0.99
C LEU A 81 -0.10 -1.39 -0.70
N ARG A 82 -0.91 -1.61 -1.74
CA ARG A 82 -2.37 -1.74 -1.64
C ARG A 82 -2.90 -2.99 -2.32
N ASN A 83 -2.05 -3.94 -2.54
CA ASN A 83 -2.35 -5.22 -3.17
C ASN A 83 -1.53 -6.33 -2.50
N GLN A 84 -1.67 -7.56 -2.94
CA GLN A 84 -0.93 -8.72 -2.43
C GLN A 84 -1.14 -8.94 -0.91
N GLY A 85 -2.34 -8.56 -0.39
CA GLY A 85 -2.67 -8.68 1.02
C GLY A 85 -1.99 -7.69 1.95
N VAL A 86 -1.15 -6.79 1.42
CA VAL A 86 -0.55 -5.68 2.17
C VAL A 86 -1.34 -4.42 1.87
N LEU A 87 -1.93 -3.82 2.90
CA LEU A 87 -2.77 -2.63 2.79
C LEU A 87 -2.21 -1.51 3.64
N GLY A 88 -0.91 -1.20 3.46
CA GLY A 88 -0.29 -0.20 4.29
C GLY A 88 1.10 0.20 3.83
N ARG A 89 1.70 1.06 4.64
CA ARG A 89 3.07 1.52 4.48
C ARG A 89 4.01 0.62 5.29
N PHE A 90 5.20 0.39 4.75
CA PHE A 90 6.23 -0.39 5.41
C PHE A 90 7.63 -0.01 4.96
N ASP A 91 8.60 -0.28 5.79
CA ASP A 91 10.02 -0.26 5.49
C ASP A 91 10.47 -1.69 5.21
N GLY A 92 10.88 -1.96 3.98
CA GLY A 92 11.21 -3.34 3.58
C GLY A 92 11.53 -3.50 2.12
N GLY A 93 11.34 -4.72 1.63
CA GLY A 93 11.65 -5.09 0.26
C GLY A 93 10.58 -5.95 -0.40
N ILE A 94 10.55 -5.84 -1.71
CA ILE A 94 9.78 -6.70 -2.61
C ILE A 94 10.72 -7.17 -3.71
N VAL A 95 10.72 -8.48 -3.97
CA VAL A 95 11.37 -9.08 -5.12
C VAL A 95 10.28 -9.72 -5.97
N SER A 96 10.24 -9.36 -7.24
CA SER A 96 9.30 -9.90 -8.22
C SER A 96 10.07 -10.58 -9.35
N TRP A 97 9.66 -11.77 -9.73
CA TRP A 97 10.26 -12.53 -10.81
C TRP A 97 9.21 -12.96 -11.84
N GLN A 98 9.38 -12.51 -13.08
CA GLN A 98 8.57 -12.90 -14.22
C GLN A 98 9.01 -14.29 -14.72
N VAL A 99 8.40 -15.34 -14.19
CA VAL A 99 8.77 -16.75 -14.51
C VAL A 99 8.26 -17.20 -15.86
N ALA A 100 7.21 -16.56 -16.38
CA ALA A 100 6.64 -16.77 -17.71
C ALA A 100 5.90 -15.49 -18.16
N PRO A 101 5.56 -15.33 -19.45
CA PRO A 101 4.92 -14.11 -19.96
C PRO A 101 3.68 -13.67 -19.18
N SER A 102 2.91 -14.62 -18.66
CA SER A 102 1.69 -14.35 -17.88
C SER A 102 1.81 -14.65 -16.39
N TYR A 103 2.98 -15.04 -15.88
CA TYR A 103 3.12 -15.43 -14.47
C TYR A 103 4.27 -14.72 -13.79
N ARG A 104 3.97 -14.09 -12.66
CA ARG A 104 4.94 -13.41 -11.80
C ARG A 104 4.85 -13.94 -10.38
N LEU A 105 5.99 -14.24 -9.79
CA LEU A 105 6.13 -14.57 -8.38
C LEU A 105 6.64 -13.34 -7.63
N ASN A 106 6.07 -13.05 -6.47
CA ASN A 106 6.53 -11.95 -5.62
C ASN A 106 6.80 -12.49 -4.21
N VAL A 107 7.89 -12.02 -3.64
CA VAL A 107 8.23 -12.22 -2.23
C VAL A 107 8.44 -10.85 -1.60
N LEU A 108 7.90 -10.66 -0.42
CA LEU A 108 7.98 -9.38 0.29
C LEU A 108 8.23 -9.60 1.77
N ALA A 109 8.93 -8.68 2.39
CA ALA A 109 9.15 -8.64 3.82
C ALA A 109 9.42 -7.20 4.27
N GLY A 110 9.04 -6.89 5.51
CA GLY A 110 9.26 -5.56 6.05
C GLY A 110 8.71 -5.35 7.44
N LEU A 111 8.80 -4.10 7.86
CA LEU A 111 8.34 -3.57 9.13
C LEU A 111 7.21 -2.58 8.86
N PRO A 112 5.99 -2.80 9.37
CA PRO A 112 4.88 -1.87 9.20
C PRO A 112 5.20 -0.48 9.73
N VAL A 113 4.75 0.57 9.03
CA VAL A 113 4.92 1.97 9.43
C VAL A 113 3.54 2.58 9.63
N TYR A 114 3.20 2.89 10.88
CA TYR A 114 1.90 3.47 11.26
C TYR A 114 1.82 4.93 10.87
N ASN A 115 2.75 5.71 11.38
CA ASN A 115 2.82 7.14 11.11
C ASN A 115 4.08 7.46 10.30
N PRO A 116 3.98 8.32 9.28
CA PRO A 116 5.11 8.70 8.45
C PRO A 116 6.18 9.52 9.20
N ASN A 117 5.87 10.05 10.37
CA ASN A 117 6.75 10.81 11.26
C ASN A 117 7.47 9.96 12.31
N GLU A 118 7.05 8.71 12.51
CA GLU A 118 7.64 7.83 13.50
C GLU A 118 8.87 7.09 12.96
N THR A 119 9.75 6.76 13.90
CA THR A 119 10.87 5.85 13.65
C THR A 119 10.35 4.43 13.43
N VAL A 120 11.13 3.62 12.75
CA VAL A 120 10.80 2.22 12.47
C VAL A 120 10.59 1.45 13.77
N GLU A 121 9.42 0.86 13.93
CA GLU A 121 9.15 -0.09 15.03
C GLU A 121 9.62 -1.47 14.61
N THR A 122 10.62 -2.00 15.32
CA THR A 122 11.24 -3.29 14.98
C THR A 122 10.59 -4.49 15.67
N SER A 123 9.64 -4.26 16.58
CA SER A 123 8.89 -5.32 17.27
C SER A 123 7.87 -6.01 16.34
N ARG A 124 7.55 -5.39 15.20
CA ARG A 124 6.58 -5.91 14.22
C ARG A 124 7.26 -6.21 12.90
N THR A 125 7.07 -7.42 12.43
CA THR A 125 7.58 -7.87 11.14
C THR A 125 6.48 -8.51 10.33
N PHE A 126 6.54 -8.42 9.01
CA PHE A 126 5.70 -9.22 8.15
C PHE A 126 6.49 -9.74 6.97
N TYR A 127 6.05 -10.86 6.44
CA TYR A 127 6.56 -11.46 5.21
C TYR A 127 5.45 -12.16 4.47
N GLY A 128 5.61 -12.25 3.16
CA GLY A 128 4.60 -12.86 2.34
C GLY A 128 5.10 -13.23 0.96
N PHE A 129 4.28 -13.96 0.27
CA PHE A 129 4.46 -14.22 -1.14
C PHE A 129 3.15 -14.07 -1.90
N SER A 130 3.25 -13.79 -3.20
CA SER A 130 2.09 -13.82 -4.07
C SER A 130 2.45 -14.32 -5.47
N VAL A 131 1.42 -14.76 -6.16
CA VAL A 131 1.49 -15.16 -7.56
C VAL A 131 0.52 -14.31 -8.36
N ASP A 132 1.02 -13.63 -9.37
CA ASP A 132 0.21 -12.95 -10.36
C ASP A 132 0.07 -13.83 -11.60
N ALA A 133 -1.17 -13.98 -12.07
CA ALA A 133 -1.48 -14.49 -13.41
C ALA A 133 -2.05 -13.33 -14.21
N LEU A 134 -1.30 -12.86 -15.20
CA LEU A 134 -1.56 -11.62 -15.92
C LEU A 134 -2.06 -11.90 -17.35
N ASN A 135 -2.93 -11.04 -17.85
CA ASN A 135 -3.47 -11.10 -19.20
C ASN A 135 -4.07 -12.48 -19.57
N LEU A 136 -4.70 -13.14 -18.62
CA LEU A 136 -5.43 -14.36 -18.91
C LEU A 136 -6.59 -14.04 -19.86
N LEU A 137 -6.63 -14.73 -21.00
CA LEU A 137 -7.62 -14.48 -22.07
C LEU A 137 -7.65 -13.00 -22.53
N ASP A 138 -6.53 -12.28 -22.42
CA ASP A 138 -6.37 -10.85 -22.74
C ASP A 138 -7.29 -9.88 -21.94
N LEU A 139 -7.90 -10.35 -20.85
CA LEU A 139 -8.95 -9.63 -20.15
C LEU A 139 -8.85 -9.69 -18.62
N ILE A 140 -8.14 -10.68 -18.09
CA ILE A 140 -8.21 -11.01 -16.66
C ILE A 140 -6.81 -11.04 -16.04
N ASP A 141 -6.65 -10.34 -14.94
CA ASP A 141 -5.52 -10.50 -14.03
C ASP A 141 -6.01 -11.13 -12.73
N VAL A 142 -5.24 -12.07 -12.21
CA VAL A 142 -5.50 -12.70 -10.91
C VAL A 142 -4.24 -12.61 -10.07
N ASN A 143 -4.39 -12.19 -8.83
CA ASN A 143 -3.35 -12.27 -7.80
C ASN A 143 -3.84 -13.20 -6.67
N VAL A 144 -2.99 -14.09 -6.21
CA VAL A 144 -3.21 -14.91 -5.00
C VAL A 144 -2.04 -14.65 -4.08
N PHE A 145 -2.31 -14.41 -2.81
CA PHE A 145 -1.29 -14.04 -1.83
C PHE A 145 -1.43 -14.80 -0.51
N MET A 146 -0.34 -14.87 0.21
CA MET A 146 -0.28 -15.29 1.62
C MET A 146 0.68 -14.37 2.36
N ASN A 147 0.28 -13.90 3.55
CA ASN A 147 1.07 -13.04 4.40
C ASN A 147 1.04 -13.55 5.85
N ILE A 148 2.17 -13.44 6.51
CA ILE A 148 2.33 -13.71 7.93
C ILE A 148 2.88 -12.45 8.57
N GLN A 149 2.31 -12.06 9.71
CA GLN A 149 2.76 -10.95 10.53
C GLN A 149 3.02 -11.42 11.94
N GLU A 150 4.10 -10.95 12.52
CA GLU A 150 4.53 -11.24 13.87
C GLU A 150 4.70 -9.95 14.67
N VAL A 151 4.38 -10.01 15.95
CA VAL A 151 4.62 -8.96 16.94
C VAL A 151 5.36 -9.60 18.11
N ASP A 152 6.56 -9.11 18.44
CA ASP A 152 7.42 -9.67 19.50
C ASP A 152 7.60 -11.20 19.36
N ASP A 153 7.87 -11.68 18.13
CA ASP A 153 8.03 -13.10 17.79
C ASP A 153 6.75 -13.97 17.96
N VAL A 154 5.59 -13.35 18.13
CA VAL A 154 4.29 -14.03 18.19
C VAL A 154 3.51 -13.79 16.91
N ASN A 155 2.95 -14.85 16.33
CA ASN A 155 2.06 -14.72 15.17
C ASN A 155 0.85 -13.86 15.51
N ASP A 156 0.73 -12.73 14.84
CA ASP A 156 -0.35 -11.76 15.01
C ASP A 156 -1.39 -11.87 13.88
N ARG A 157 -0.94 -12.25 12.67
CA ARG A 157 -1.80 -12.43 11.51
C ARG A 157 -1.25 -13.50 10.57
N GLU A 158 -2.11 -14.42 10.14
CA GLU A 158 -1.82 -15.39 9.09
C GLU A 158 -2.92 -15.32 8.05
N ALA A 159 -2.68 -14.64 6.95
CA ALA A 159 -3.73 -14.36 5.98
C ALA A 159 -3.42 -14.91 4.59
N ALA A 160 -4.45 -15.36 3.89
CA ALA A 160 -4.40 -15.61 2.47
C ALA A 160 -5.61 -15.01 1.78
N GLY A 161 -5.42 -14.66 0.52
CA GLY A 161 -6.49 -14.06 -0.25
C GLY A 161 -6.24 -14.08 -1.74
N ALA A 162 -7.20 -13.51 -2.45
CA ALA A 162 -7.14 -13.38 -3.89
C ALA A 162 -7.75 -12.07 -4.35
N GLU A 163 -7.22 -11.56 -5.44
CA GLU A 163 -7.76 -10.42 -6.18
C GLU A 163 -7.92 -10.80 -7.64
N ILE A 164 -9.05 -10.43 -8.23
CA ILE A 164 -9.32 -10.57 -9.65
C ILE A 164 -9.63 -9.19 -10.24
N ARG A 165 -9.05 -8.91 -11.41
CA ARG A 165 -9.32 -7.73 -12.22
C ARG A 165 -9.73 -8.17 -13.61
N TYR A 166 -10.86 -7.70 -14.03
CA TYR A 166 -11.39 -7.92 -15.38
C TYR A 166 -11.58 -6.58 -16.09
N PHE A 167 -11.02 -6.45 -17.27
CA PHE A 167 -11.17 -5.28 -18.13
C PHE A 167 -11.52 -5.72 -19.54
N GLY A 168 -12.77 -5.56 -19.92
CA GLY A 168 -13.26 -6.02 -21.21
C GLY A 168 -14.20 -5.04 -21.87
N GLY A 169 -13.75 -4.38 -22.93
CA GLY A 169 -14.56 -3.50 -23.78
C GLY A 169 -15.25 -2.39 -22.99
N ASN A 170 -16.52 -2.60 -22.64
CA ASN A 170 -17.36 -1.64 -21.92
C ASN A 170 -17.66 -2.03 -20.47
N ARG A 171 -16.85 -2.88 -19.85
CA ARG A 171 -17.01 -3.38 -18.47
C ARG A 171 -15.67 -3.45 -17.77
N ALA A 172 -15.69 -3.13 -16.47
CA ALA A 172 -14.58 -3.41 -15.56
C ALA A 172 -15.13 -4.04 -14.28
N LEU A 173 -14.34 -4.94 -13.69
CA LEU A 173 -14.61 -5.53 -12.40
C LEU A 173 -13.28 -5.71 -11.66
N ILE A 174 -13.22 -5.26 -10.41
CA ILE A 174 -12.16 -5.60 -9.47
C ILE A 174 -12.84 -6.22 -8.26
N ALA A 175 -12.41 -7.40 -7.85
CA ALA A 175 -12.91 -8.05 -6.66
C ALA A 175 -11.77 -8.66 -5.86
N SER A 176 -11.89 -8.66 -4.54
CA SER A 176 -10.90 -9.22 -3.63
C SER A 176 -11.55 -9.91 -2.44
N VAL A 177 -10.83 -10.89 -1.92
CA VAL A 177 -11.15 -11.60 -0.70
C VAL A 177 -9.89 -11.79 0.13
N ASP A 178 -10.01 -11.61 1.44
CA ASP A 178 -8.95 -11.82 2.42
C ASP A 178 -9.50 -12.64 3.59
N TYR A 179 -8.85 -13.73 3.93
CA TYR A 179 -9.18 -14.64 5.00
C TYR A 179 -8.01 -14.77 5.95
N ASP A 180 -8.26 -14.65 7.24
CA ASP A 180 -7.27 -14.83 8.29
C ASP A 180 -7.38 -16.22 8.91
N PHE A 181 -6.30 -17.00 8.81
CA PHE A 181 -6.25 -18.36 9.36
C PHE A 181 -5.96 -18.36 10.86
N GLY A 182 -5.21 -17.38 11.36
CA GLY A 182 -4.89 -17.26 12.79
C GLY A 182 -6.16 -17.09 13.62
N TYR A 183 -7.09 -16.27 13.13
CA TYR A 183 -8.41 -16.07 13.76
C TYR A 183 -9.52 -16.94 13.17
N SER A 184 -9.24 -17.69 12.09
CA SER A 184 -10.22 -18.50 11.37
C SER A 184 -11.44 -17.71 10.88
N GLU A 185 -11.22 -16.48 10.42
CA GLU A 185 -12.27 -15.55 10.03
C GLU A 185 -12.04 -14.94 8.66
N LEU A 186 -13.14 -14.62 7.98
CA LEU A 186 -13.11 -13.80 6.78
C LEU A 186 -12.82 -12.35 7.20
N ASN A 187 -11.71 -11.78 6.74
CA ASN A 187 -11.29 -10.42 7.08
C ASN A 187 -11.97 -9.37 6.20
N SER A 188 -12.02 -9.60 4.89
CA SER A 188 -12.71 -8.69 3.97
C SER A 188 -13.16 -9.34 2.67
N VAL A 189 -14.20 -8.78 2.08
CA VAL A 189 -14.63 -9.00 0.69
C VAL A 189 -14.96 -7.65 0.08
N ALA A 190 -14.37 -7.34 -1.06
CA ALA A 190 -14.67 -6.13 -1.79
C ALA A 190 -14.92 -6.44 -3.27
N ALA A 191 -15.82 -5.70 -3.89
CA ALA A 191 -16.03 -5.72 -5.32
C ALA A 191 -16.39 -4.32 -5.83
N LEU A 192 -15.78 -3.91 -6.92
CA LEU A 192 -16.07 -2.68 -7.64
C LEU A 192 -16.19 -3.00 -9.11
N GLY A 193 -17.27 -2.58 -9.74
CA GLY A 193 -17.45 -2.82 -11.16
C GLY A 193 -18.24 -1.72 -11.83
N ASP A 194 -18.04 -1.61 -13.13
CA ASP A 194 -18.83 -0.73 -13.98
C ASP A 194 -19.16 -1.39 -15.33
N ARG A 195 -20.21 -0.88 -15.93
CA ARG A 195 -20.61 -1.24 -17.29
C ARG A 195 -21.19 -0.04 -18.01
N THR A 196 -20.66 0.23 -19.19
CA THR A 196 -21.21 1.22 -20.11
C THR A 196 -22.04 0.53 -21.19
N PHE A 197 -23.29 0.96 -21.36
CA PHE A 197 -24.22 0.44 -22.34
C PHE A 197 -24.14 1.22 -23.67
N ALA A 198 -24.73 0.66 -24.74
CA ALA A 198 -24.67 1.25 -26.06
C ALA A 198 -25.29 2.66 -26.14
N ASN A 199 -26.22 3.00 -25.26
CA ASN A 199 -26.84 4.33 -25.13
C ASN A 199 -25.99 5.30 -24.26
N SER A 200 -24.73 5.02 -24.04
CA SER A 200 -23.82 5.80 -23.20
C SER A 200 -24.18 5.88 -21.70
N LEU A 201 -25.17 5.10 -21.27
CA LEU A 201 -25.45 4.94 -19.83
C LEU A 201 -24.35 4.12 -19.18
N THR A 202 -23.73 4.65 -18.12
CA THR A 202 -22.78 3.91 -17.29
C THR A 202 -23.39 3.62 -15.92
N VAL A 203 -23.41 2.35 -15.56
CA VAL A 203 -23.81 1.89 -14.22
C VAL A 203 -22.57 1.43 -13.48
N LYS A 204 -22.39 1.91 -12.24
CA LYS A 204 -21.30 1.53 -11.33
C LYS A 204 -21.89 0.88 -10.10
N GLY A 205 -21.24 -0.17 -9.63
CA GLY A 205 -21.57 -0.88 -8.38
C GLY A 205 -20.35 -1.05 -7.51
N ARG A 206 -20.55 -0.94 -6.21
CA ARG A 206 -19.53 -1.23 -5.19
C ARG A 206 -20.16 -2.06 -4.07
N PHE A 207 -19.43 -3.09 -3.66
CA PHE A 207 -19.67 -3.87 -2.47
C PHE A 207 -18.40 -3.85 -1.63
N ASP A 208 -18.53 -3.65 -0.33
CA ASP A 208 -17.42 -3.64 0.62
C ASP A 208 -17.93 -4.22 1.94
N TRP A 209 -17.35 -5.32 2.35
CA TRP A 209 -17.63 -5.95 3.63
C TRP A 209 -16.30 -6.19 4.34
N ARG A 210 -16.23 -5.86 5.62
CA ARG A 210 -15.05 -6.00 6.46
C ARG A 210 -15.44 -6.51 7.81
N ASN A 211 -14.62 -7.39 8.37
CA ASN A 211 -14.72 -7.78 9.75
C ASN A 211 -14.40 -6.60 10.68
N ALA A 212 -14.80 -6.67 11.93
CA ALA A 212 -14.46 -5.67 12.94
C ALA A 212 -13.81 -6.38 14.15
N PRO A 213 -12.54 -6.10 14.47
CA PRO A 213 -11.65 -5.13 13.82
C PRO A 213 -11.16 -5.61 12.44
N TYR A 214 -11.00 -4.67 11.49
CA TYR A 214 -10.43 -4.95 10.19
C TYR A 214 -8.91 -5.07 10.32
N LEU A 215 -8.37 -6.25 10.03
CA LEU A 215 -6.96 -6.53 10.19
C LEU A 215 -6.15 -6.05 8.98
N THR A 216 -5.23 -5.17 9.23
CA THR A 216 -4.20 -4.71 8.28
C THR A 216 -2.83 -4.83 8.95
N PRO A 217 -1.71 -4.74 8.22
CA PRO A 217 -0.40 -4.65 8.85
C PRO A 217 -0.27 -3.50 9.86
N GLU A 218 -1.09 -2.44 9.69
CA GLU A 218 -1.05 -1.25 10.54
C GLU A 218 -1.88 -1.40 11.84
N ASN A 219 -2.92 -2.22 11.84
CA ASN A 219 -3.83 -2.36 12.98
C ASN A 219 -4.10 -3.82 13.37
N ALA A 220 -3.19 -4.71 13.04
CA ALA A 220 -3.22 -6.05 13.58
C ALA A 220 -3.20 -5.98 15.11
N LEU A 221 -4.00 -6.81 15.74
CA LEU A 221 -4.30 -6.69 17.16
C LEU A 221 -3.02 -6.79 18.00
N THR A 222 -2.75 -5.76 18.74
CA THR A 222 -1.93 -5.89 19.94
C THR A 222 -2.78 -6.61 20.95
N GLY A 223 -2.40 -7.83 21.30
CA GLY A 223 -3.00 -8.56 22.40
C GLY A 223 -2.91 -7.80 23.73
#